data_294bcab969a2407b551748b707ec734e
#
_entry.id   294bcab969a2407b551748b707ec734e
#
_cell.length_a   1.000
_cell.length_b   1.000
_cell.length_c   1.000
_cell.angle_alpha   90.00
_cell.angle_beta   90.00
_cell.angle_gamma   90.00
#
_symmetry.space_group_name_H-M   'P 1'
#
loop_
_entity.id
_entity.type
_entity.pdbx_description
1 polymer ?
#
loop_
_entity_poly.entity_id
_entity_poly.type
_entity_poly.pdbx_seq_one_letter_code
_entity_poly.pdbx_strand_id
1 'polypeptide(L)'
;MIPAVPRFAVVGRVNKGKSSIVATLAEDDSVRIDARPGTTTEVREFPVRVDGRTLFVLVDTPGFEDAPRALAWLRAREVSAAERPARVAELLRAFEGTSEFVEERRLLAPILAGASVLYVVDGTHPYRPNYDAEMEILRWTGRPGMALVNRIGTEDHAAEWRRALDQHFKIVRDFDAFSVSFEERVHLLQVFRELRPDWRAAVDEAVAALVAQRRRRREEAAALVSSLLVDALTHTEELAVEDEAAIEEQRDRLERSFHDALRAREQEARRRVEALYGHREARFDEGPGLERPVYRQDLFAEEAWKMLGLSPAQLVAAGALAGAAIGGAVDAAVGGASIFAGTVLGGALGGGGALYGVGRRYARVRSIGPPGIPGLLLDVQRYWSGARRFRIGPHAQPNFPWVLLDRALLHYDSVVRRTHARRGAIAVDAGEGARAGIVAEFARGERRALEALFRRLRRDPYDPPRWLADDLERAIARILRRVDPVPGEEPSTGELPGGPAPARGTPAR
;
A
#
# COMPACT_ATOMS: atom_id res chain seq x y z
N MET A 1 -15.52 -22.38 28.24
CA MET A 1 -14.08 -22.53 27.94
C MET A 1 -13.70 -21.45 26.94
N ILE A 2 -12.71 -20.61 27.27
CA ILE A 2 -12.14 -19.69 26.29
C ILE A 2 -11.46 -20.56 25.22
N PRO A 3 -11.80 -20.45 23.93
CA PRO A 3 -11.16 -21.22 22.89
C PRO A 3 -9.67 -20.95 22.92
N ALA A 4 -8.87 -22.02 22.85
CA ALA A 4 -7.40 -21.88 22.84
C ALA A 4 -7.00 -21.07 21.60
N VAL A 5 -6.15 -20.06 21.81
CA VAL A 5 -5.63 -19.21 20.71
C VAL A 5 -4.90 -20.11 19.71
N PRO A 6 -5.26 -20.11 18.42
CA PRO A 6 -4.57 -20.89 17.39
C PRO A 6 -3.08 -20.55 17.33
N ARG A 7 -2.24 -21.58 17.21
CA ARG A 7 -0.77 -21.45 17.12
C ARG A 7 -0.24 -22.17 15.90
N PHE A 8 0.62 -21.53 15.14
CA PHE A 8 1.18 -22.06 13.90
C PHE A 8 2.70 -22.03 13.97
N ALA A 9 3.35 -23.19 13.98
CA ALA A 9 4.79 -23.29 13.86
C ALA A 9 5.19 -23.23 12.38
N VAL A 10 5.93 -22.20 12.01
CA VAL A 10 6.46 -22.01 10.65
C VAL A 10 7.78 -22.72 10.56
N VAL A 11 7.82 -23.82 9.85
CA VAL A 11 8.94 -24.77 9.80
C VAL A 11 9.44 -24.98 8.37
N GLY A 12 10.66 -25.47 8.21
CA GLY A 12 11.33 -25.72 6.94
C GLY A 12 12.81 -25.40 7.04
N ARG A 13 13.56 -25.61 5.97
CA ARG A 13 15.00 -25.34 5.97
C ARG A 13 15.36 -23.88 6.09
N VAL A 14 16.62 -23.64 6.40
CA VAL A 14 17.20 -22.28 6.41
C VAL A 14 17.05 -21.60 5.04
N ASN A 15 16.78 -20.29 5.02
CA ASN A 15 16.65 -19.47 3.81
C ASN A 15 15.52 -19.87 2.84
N LYS A 16 14.46 -20.47 3.32
CA LYS A 16 13.26 -20.79 2.51
C LYS A 16 12.13 -19.79 2.68
N GLY A 17 12.41 -18.63 3.28
CA GLY A 17 11.46 -17.54 3.43
C GLY A 17 10.51 -17.67 4.61
N LYS A 18 10.79 -18.50 5.63
CA LYS A 18 9.95 -18.64 6.83
C LYS A 18 9.67 -17.31 7.51
N SER A 19 10.72 -16.56 7.85
CA SER A 19 10.57 -15.25 8.52
C SER A 19 9.86 -14.22 7.62
N SER A 20 10.01 -14.32 6.29
CA SER A 20 9.26 -13.49 5.35
C SER A 20 7.76 -13.80 5.39
N ILE A 21 7.40 -15.09 5.47
CA ILE A 21 6.00 -15.52 5.63
C ILE A 21 5.44 -15.04 6.97
N VAL A 22 6.22 -15.19 8.06
CA VAL A 22 5.83 -14.69 9.38
C VAL A 22 5.60 -13.18 9.35
N ALA A 23 6.53 -12.39 8.80
CA ALA A 23 6.40 -10.94 8.69
C ALA A 23 5.13 -10.54 7.92
N THR A 24 4.87 -11.21 6.81
CA THR A 24 3.71 -10.94 5.96
C THR A 24 2.38 -11.32 6.61
N LEU A 25 2.31 -12.47 7.28
CA LEU A 25 1.09 -12.93 7.94
C LEU A 25 0.82 -12.18 9.25
N ALA A 26 1.87 -11.76 9.96
CA ALA A 26 1.76 -10.97 11.19
C ALA A 26 1.52 -9.48 10.93
N GLU A 27 1.74 -8.98 9.71
CA GLU A 27 1.81 -7.55 9.38
C GLU A 27 2.80 -6.81 10.31
N ASP A 28 3.98 -7.39 10.52
CA ASP A 28 4.96 -6.90 11.50
C ASP A 28 6.35 -6.72 10.89
N ASP A 29 6.80 -5.47 10.77
CA ASP A 29 8.12 -5.11 10.26
C ASP A 29 9.26 -5.47 11.25
N SER A 30 8.96 -5.78 12.51
CA SER A 30 9.97 -6.15 13.51
C SER A 30 10.53 -7.56 13.34
N VAL A 31 9.88 -8.40 12.51
CA VAL A 31 10.38 -9.74 12.16
C VAL A 31 11.71 -9.61 11.45
N ARG A 32 12.79 -10.16 12.00
CA ARG A 32 14.12 -10.11 11.36
C ARG A 32 14.15 -10.99 10.11
N ILE A 33 14.33 -10.38 8.96
CA ILE A 33 14.57 -11.03 7.69
C ILE A 33 16.01 -10.70 7.30
N ASP A 34 16.90 -11.69 7.29
CA ASP A 34 18.29 -11.50 6.90
C ASP A 34 18.65 -12.51 5.78
N ALA A 35 19.45 -12.08 4.83
CA ALA A 35 19.96 -12.92 3.76
C ALA A 35 21.03 -13.91 4.24
N ARG A 36 21.57 -13.74 5.46
CA ARG A 36 22.59 -14.65 6.01
C ARG A 36 21.98 -15.96 6.49
N PRO A 37 22.58 -17.12 6.19
CA PRO A 37 22.11 -18.41 6.67
C PRO A 37 22.10 -18.49 8.21
N GLY A 38 21.03 -19.08 8.80
CA GLY A 38 20.99 -19.37 10.24
C GLY A 38 20.63 -18.19 11.15
N THR A 39 19.93 -17.16 10.64
CA THR A 39 19.54 -15.98 11.44
C THR A 39 18.53 -16.25 12.54
N THR A 40 17.68 -17.27 12.37
CA THR A 40 16.73 -17.70 13.40
C THR A 40 17.35 -18.84 14.20
N THR A 41 18.08 -18.51 15.24
CA THR A 41 18.68 -19.47 16.20
C THR A 41 17.78 -19.71 17.42
N GLU A 42 16.74 -18.91 17.60
CA GLU A 42 15.80 -18.98 18.72
C GLU A 42 14.38 -19.01 18.22
N VAL A 43 13.52 -19.72 18.93
CA VAL A 43 12.08 -19.71 18.68
C VAL A 43 11.51 -18.34 19.08
N ARG A 44 10.80 -17.70 18.18
CA ARG A 44 10.15 -16.41 18.44
C ARG A 44 8.66 -16.51 18.15
N GLU A 45 7.88 -15.88 19.03
CA GLU A 45 6.43 -15.82 18.90
C GLU A 45 5.99 -14.44 18.41
N PHE A 46 5.16 -14.44 17.38
CA PHE A 46 4.56 -13.25 16.81
C PHE A 46 3.04 -13.32 16.97
N PRO A 47 2.48 -12.74 18.05
CA PRO A 47 1.05 -12.71 18.25
C PRO A 47 0.40 -11.70 17.30
N VAL A 48 -0.50 -12.17 16.46
CA VAL A 48 -1.33 -11.32 15.61
C VAL A 48 -2.49 -10.78 16.45
N ARG A 49 -2.54 -9.45 16.58
CA ARG A 49 -3.49 -8.76 17.45
C ARG A 49 -4.35 -7.79 16.67
N VAL A 50 -5.63 -7.74 17.03
CA VAL A 50 -6.57 -6.70 16.61
C VAL A 50 -7.25 -6.17 17.86
N ASP A 51 -7.29 -4.85 18.02
CA ASP A 51 -7.89 -4.17 19.17
C ASP A 51 -7.38 -4.72 20.54
N GLY A 52 -6.08 -5.00 20.62
CA GLY A 52 -5.44 -5.55 21.84
C GLY A 52 -5.65 -7.04 22.09
N ARG A 53 -6.53 -7.70 21.34
CA ARG A 53 -6.83 -9.13 21.46
C ARG A 53 -5.92 -9.95 20.54
N THR A 54 -5.28 -10.99 21.07
CA THR A 54 -4.52 -11.96 20.28
C THR A 54 -5.50 -12.90 19.57
N LEU A 55 -5.44 -12.91 18.23
CA LEU A 55 -6.28 -13.75 17.38
C LEU A 55 -5.64 -15.12 17.12
N PHE A 56 -4.35 -15.12 16.82
CA PHE A 56 -3.52 -16.31 16.65
C PHE A 56 -2.05 -15.96 16.88
N VAL A 57 -1.20 -16.96 17.00
CA VAL A 57 0.24 -16.80 17.20
C VAL A 57 1.00 -17.53 16.11
N LEU A 58 1.88 -16.82 15.41
CA LEU A 58 2.89 -17.40 14.54
C LEU A 58 4.15 -17.66 15.34
N VAL A 59 4.70 -18.85 15.22
CA VAL A 59 5.94 -19.25 15.90
C VAL A 59 7.01 -19.43 14.81
N ASP A 60 7.93 -18.48 14.71
CA ASP A 60 9.10 -18.60 13.82
C ASP A 60 10.10 -19.55 14.46
N THR A 61 10.47 -20.59 13.73
CA THR A 61 11.34 -21.65 14.22
C THR A 61 12.64 -21.70 13.45
N PRO A 62 13.71 -22.21 14.05
CA PRO A 62 14.92 -22.59 13.31
C PRO A 62 14.59 -23.55 12.16
N GLY A 63 15.50 -23.68 11.20
CA GLY A 63 15.40 -24.72 10.17
C GLY A 63 15.86 -26.06 10.69
N PHE A 64 15.45 -27.14 10.01
CA PHE A 64 16.09 -28.45 10.20
C PHE A 64 17.57 -28.35 9.80
N GLU A 65 18.45 -28.89 10.64
CA GLU A 65 19.89 -28.98 10.40
C GLU A 65 20.29 -30.40 9.97
N ASP A 66 19.89 -31.42 10.73
CA ASP A 66 20.21 -32.81 10.47
C ASP A 66 18.97 -33.74 10.59
N ALA A 67 17.94 -33.43 9.82
CA ALA A 67 16.72 -34.24 9.80
C ALA A 67 16.96 -35.71 9.47
N PRO A 68 17.87 -36.12 8.55
CA PRO A 68 18.11 -37.56 8.29
C PRO A 68 18.62 -38.32 9.51
N ARG A 69 19.53 -37.73 10.29
CA ARG A 69 20.06 -38.35 11.52
C ARG A 69 19.01 -38.40 12.63
N ALA A 70 18.22 -37.34 12.78
CA ALA A 70 17.10 -37.31 13.72
C ALA A 70 16.06 -38.39 13.38
N LEU A 71 15.71 -38.54 12.09
CA LEU A 71 14.79 -39.59 11.63
C LEU A 71 15.36 -41.01 11.86
N ALA A 72 16.67 -41.23 11.61
CA ALA A 72 17.33 -42.50 11.87
C ALA A 72 17.22 -42.84 13.36
N TRP A 73 17.42 -41.89 14.28
CA TRP A 73 17.24 -42.13 15.71
C TRP A 73 15.78 -42.46 16.06
N LEU A 74 14.82 -41.78 15.48
CA LEU A 74 13.40 -42.09 15.68
C LEU A 74 13.03 -43.48 15.23
N ARG A 75 13.56 -43.93 14.09
CA ARG A 75 13.33 -45.27 13.51
C ARG A 75 14.14 -46.40 14.16
N ALA A 76 15.16 -46.07 14.95
CA ALA A 76 15.99 -47.07 15.64
C ALA A 76 15.19 -47.97 16.61
N ARG A 77 14.00 -47.51 17.03
CA ARG A 77 13.03 -48.30 17.79
C ARG A 77 11.72 -48.38 16.99
N GLU A 78 11.24 -49.59 16.78
CA GLU A 78 9.94 -49.78 16.17
C GLU A 78 8.83 -49.37 17.13
N VAL A 79 7.94 -48.50 16.65
CA VAL A 79 6.78 -47.94 17.39
C VAL A 79 5.55 -47.95 16.51
N SER A 80 4.39 -48.15 17.11
CA SER A 80 3.12 -48.02 16.41
C SER A 80 2.86 -46.59 15.98
N ALA A 81 1.97 -46.37 15.03
CA ALA A 81 1.62 -45.04 14.58
C ALA A 81 1.10 -44.13 15.72
N ALA A 82 0.38 -44.71 16.69
CA ALA A 82 -0.14 -43.99 17.87
C ALA A 82 0.97 -43.54 18.83
N GLU A 83 2.09 -44.23 18.88
CA GLU A 83 3.22 -43.94 19.77
C GLU A 83 4.24 -42.97 19.15
N ARG A 84 4.17 -42.68 17.84
CA ARG A 84 5.11 -41.80 17.16
C ARG A 84 5.25 -40.42 17.81
N PRO A 85 4.16 -39.71 18.23
CA PRO A 85 4.30 -38.43 18.91
C PRO A 85 5.09 -38.52 20.23
N ALA A 86 4.89 -39.63 20.99
CA ALA A 86 5.62 -39.87 22.22
C ALA A 86 7.12 -40.14 21.93
N ARG A 87 7.42 -40.84 20.82
CA ARG A 87 8.81 -41.09 20.38
C ARG A 87 9.52 -39.79 19.97
N VAL A 88 8.82 -38.86 19.32
CA VAL A 88 9.35 -37.50 19.04
C VAL A 88 9.62 -36.76 20.35
N ALA A 89 8.69 -36.81 21.31
CA ALA A 89 8.92 -36.22 22.64
C ALA A 89 10.08 -36.82 23.40
N GLU A 90 10.34 -38.12 23.22
CA GLU A 90 11.49 -38.81 23.76
C GLU A 90 12.82 -38.31 23.18
N LEU A 91 12.88 -38.02 21.86
CA LEU A 91 14.05 -37.40 21.24
C LEU A 91 14.38 -36.06 21.91
N LEU A 92 13.37 -35.19 22.13
CA LEU A 92 13.61 -33.92 22.78
C LEU A 92 14.23 -34.05 24.17
N ARG A 93 13.75 -35.03 24.94
CA ARG A 93 14.25 -35.29 26.30
C ARG A 93 15.61 -35.96 26.30
N ALA A 94 15.85 -36.94 25.39
CA ALA A 94 17.08 -37.71 25.32
C ALA A 94 18.31 -36.82 25.02
N PHE A 95 18.12 -35.76 24.28
CA PHE A 95 19.20 -34.85 23.91
C PHE A 95 19.12 -33.49 24.64
N GLU A 96 18.29 -33.38 25.67
CA GLU A 96 18.20 -32.18 26.48
C GLU A 96 19.55 -31.85 27.13
N GLY A 97 20.00 -30.57 27.02
CA GLY A 97 21.29 -30.16 27.54
C GLY A 97 22.51 -30.55 26.69
N THR A 98 22.33 -31.31 25.60
CA THR A 98 23.42 -31.66 24.68
C THR A 98 23.48 -30.69 23.49
N SER A 99 24.59 -30.73 22.74
CA SER A 99 24.75 -30.00 21.47
C SER A 99 24.11 -30.73 20.28
N GLU A 100 23.55 -31.95 20.48
CA GLU A 100 22.93 -32.70 19.39
C GLU A 100 21.46 -32.29 19.18
N PHE A 101 21.04 -32.22 17.92
CA PHE A 101 19.67 -31.91 17.49
C PHE A 101 19.11 -30.62 18.14
N VAL A 102 19.94 -29.63 18.37
CA VAL A 102 19.52 -28.37 19.03
C VAL A 102 18.42 -27.70 18.23
N GLU A 103 18.59 -27.60 16.92
CA GLU A 103 17.63 -26.92 16.05
C GLU A 103 16.35 -27.75 15.87
N GLU A 104 16.45 -29.07 15.72
CA GLU A 104 15.31 -29.98 15.67
C GLU A 104 14.50 -29.95 16.97
N ARG A 105 15.16 -29.89 18.13
CA ARG A 105 14.48 -29.79 19.44
C ARG A 105 13.73 -28.49 19.57
N ARG A 106 14.36 -27.37 19.20
CA ARG A 106 13.73 -26.04 19.22
C ARG A 106 12.53 -25.98 18.26
N LEU A 107 12.68 -26.54 17.06
CA LEU A 107 11.63 -26.58 16.05
C LEU A 107 10.44 -27.45 16.48
N LEU A 108 10.69 -28.64 17.06
CA LEU A 108 9.66 -29.61 17.38
C LEU A 108 8.92 -29.28 18.69
N ALA A 109 9.55 -28.57 19.63
CA ALA A 109 8.95 -28.24 20.92
C ALA A 109 7.60 -27.51 20.81
N PRO A 110 7.45 -26.42 20.06
CA PRO A 110 6.17 -25.75 19.91
C PRO A 110 5.11 -26.61 19.21
N ILE A 111 5.52 -27.50 18.31
CA ILE A 111 4.61 -28.43 17.61
C ILE A 111 4.05 -29.44 18.61
N LEU A 112 4.90 -30.04 19.42
CA LEU A 112 4.45 -30.98 20.48
C LEU A 112 3.60 -30.28 21.52
N ALA A 113 3.86 -28.99 21.81
CA ALA A 113 3.03 -28.16 22.69
C ALA A 113 1.67 -27.79 22.09
N GLY A 114 1.37 -28.18 20.84
CA GLY A 114 0.02 -28.06 20.25
C GLY A 114 -0.08 -27.13 19.03
N ALA A 115 1.01 -26.53 18.58
CA ALA A 115 0.99 -25.74 17.35
C ALA A 115 0.73 -26.63 16.12
N SER A 116 -0.03 -26.13 15.16
CA SER A 116 -0.17 -26.72 13.82
C SER A 116 1.03 -26.36 12.96
N VAL A 117 1.35 -27.22 12.00
CA VAL A 117 2.54 -27.10 11.15
C VAL A 117 2.22 -26.26 9.92
N LEU A 118 3.05 -25.26 9.66
CA LEU A 118 3.13 -24.53 8.40
C LEU A 118 4.50 -24.81 7.78
N TYR A 119 4.57 -25.81 6.92
CA TYR A 119 5.82 -26.26 6.30
C TYR A 119 6.12 -25.43 5.06
N VAL A 120 7.27 -24.75 5.05
CA VAL A 120 7.66 -23.83 3.99
C VAL A 120 8.80 -24.41 3.17
N VAL A 121 8.58 -24.49 1.87
CA VAL A 121 9.59 -24.87 0.88
C VAL A 121 9.78 -23.76 -0.15
N ASP A 122 10.93 -23.75 -0.79
CA ASP A 122 11.26 -22.80 -1.84
C ASP A 122 11.02 -23.46 -3.22
N GLY A 123 9.96 -23.02 -3.87
CA GLY A 123 9.55 -23.53 -5.19
C GLY A 123 10.46 -23.15 -6.34
N THR A 124 11.48 -22.32 -6.11
CA THR A 124 12.46 -21.93 -7.14
C THR A 124 13.66 -22.89 -7.22
N HIS A 125 13.74 -23.84 -6.31
CA HIS A 125 14.77 -24.87 -6.33
C HIS A 125 14.15 -26.25 -6.53
N PRO A 126 14.83 -27.17 -7.21
CA PRO A 126 14.31 -28.51 -7.42
C PRO A 126 14.17 -29.26 -6.09
N TYR A 127 13.18 -30.12 -6.02
CA TYR A 127 13.00 -31.05 -4.91
C TYR A 127 14.22 -31.98 -4.80
N ARG A 128 14.55 -32.37 -3.57
CA ARG A 128 15.62 -33.36 -3.27
C ARG A 128 15.13 -34.32 -2.21
N PRO A 129 15.48 -35.66 -2.32
CA PRO A 129 15.02 -36.70 -1.39
C PRO A 129 15.36 -36.44 0.09
N ASN A 130 16.35 -35.60 0.38
CA ASN A 130 16.71 -35.25 1.77
C ASN A 130 15.64 -34.45 2.51
N TYR A 131 14.63 -33.89 1.81
CA TYR A 131 13.46 -33.29 2.42
C TYR A 131 12.45 -34.31 2.96
N ASP A 132 12.49 -35.56 2.49
CA ASP A 132 11.61 -36.63 2.99
C ASP A 132 11.75 -36.82 4.48
N ALA A 133 12.98 -36.72 5.00
CA ALA A 133 13.24 -36.90 6.42
C ALA A 133 12.53 -35.81 7.27
N GLU A 134 12.51 -34.58 6.82
CA GLU A 134 11.82 -33.49 7.50
C GLU A 134 10.31 -33.73 7.53
N MET A 135 9.73 -34.03 6.37
CA MET A 135 8.30 -34.28 6.23
C MET A 135 7.86 -35.52 7.04
N GLU A 136 8.69 -36.56 7.07
CA GLU A 136 8.40 -37.74 7.88
C GLU A 136 8.44 -37.44 9.38
N ILE A 137 9.44 -36.69 9.87
CA ILE A 137 9.51 -36.25 11.28
C ILE A 137 8.26 -35.43 11.64
N LEU A 138 7.87 -34.46 10.79
CA LEU A 138 6.67 -33.65 11.02
C LEU A 138 5.41 -34.53 11.08
N ARG A 139 5.30 -35.53 10.21
CA ARG A 139 4.21 -36.54 10.26
C ARG A 139 4.18 -37.30 11.57
N TRP A 140 5.35 -37.66 12.13
CA TRP A 140 5.44 -38.36 13.40
C TRP A 140 4.95 -37.53 14.59
N THR A 141 4.92 -36.19 14.49
CA THR A 141 4.34 -35.34 15.55
C THR A 141 2.85 -35.56 15.74
N GLY A 142 2.15 -36.13 14.75
CA GLY A 142 0.70 -36.29 14.75
C GLY A 142 -0.09 -34.99 14.69
N ARG A 143 0.59 -33.88 14.43
CA ARG A 143 -0.08 -32.57 14.34
C ARG A 143 -0.53 -32.27 12.92
N PRO A 144 -1.72 -31.71 12.73
CA PRO A 144 -2.17 -31.28 11.42
C PRO A 144 -1.29 -30.15 10.89
N GLY A 145 -1.09 -30.14 9.57
CA GLY A 145 -0.29 -29.13 8.92
C GLY A 145 -0.65 -28.95 7.45
N MET A 146 -0.18 -27.85 6.89
CA MET A 146 -0.18 -27.58 5.46
C MET A 146 1.23 -27.23 4.99
N ALA A 147 1.47 -27.37 3.69
CA ALA A 147 2.69 -26.94 3.06
C ALA A 147 2.48 -25.70 2.21
N LEU A 148 3.46 -24.79 2.25
CA LEU A 148 3.53 -23.60 1.41
C LEU A 148 4.72 -23.72 0.47
N VAL A 149 4.46 -23.65 -0.83
CA VAL A 149 5.48 -23.53 -1.86
C VAL A 149 5.74 -22.05 -2.09
N ASN A 150 6.80 -21.53 -1.46
CA ASN A 150 7.16 -20.12 -1.53
C ASN A 150 7.94 -19.85 -2.83
N ARG A 151 7.55 -18.80 -3.55
CA ARG A 151 8.19 -18.39 -4.81
C ARG A 151 9.09 -17.19 -4.58
N ILE A 152 10.39 -17.45 -4.30
CA ILE A 152 11.36 -16.37 -3.97
C ILE A 152 12.09 -15.85 -5.22
N GLY A 153 12.05 -16.56 -6.35
CA GLY A 153 12.79 -16.26 -7.58
C GLY A 153 12.00 -16.58 -8.86
N THR A 154 12.71 -16.66 -9.97
CA THR A 154 12.12 -16.80 -11.32
C THR A 154 11.98 -18.23 -11.81
N GLU A 155 12.74 -19.19 -11.25
CA GLU A 155 12.63 -20.60 -11.63
C GLU A 155 11.39 -21.22 -11.01
N ASP A 156 10.77 -22.19 -11.69
CA ASP A 156 9.53 -22.81 -11.26
C ASP A 156 9.64 -24.33 -11.16
N HIS A 157 9.82 -24.84 -9.96
CA HIS A 157 9.78 -26.25 -9.60
C HIS A 157 8.54 -26.61 -8.76
N ALA A 158 7.53 -25.74 -8.70
CA ALA A 158 6.35 -25.90 -7.86
C ALA A 158 5.59 -27.21 -8.15
N ALA A 159 5.51 -27.64 -9.41
CA ALA A 159 4.84 -28.89 -9.77
C ALA A 159 5.56 -30.13 -9.23
N GLU A 160 6.89 -30.12 -9.17
CA GLU A 160 7.70 -31.19 -8.58
C GLU A 160 7.51 -31.22 -7.06
N TRP A 161 7.58 -30.06 -6.41
CA TRP A 161 7.33 -29.94 -4.98
C TRP A 161 5.93 -30.40 -4.58
N ARG A 162 4.89 -30.01 -5.32
CA ARG A 162 3.52 -30.44 -5.02
C ARG A 162 3.40 -31.95 -4.99
N ARG A 163 3.94 -32.65 -5.99
CA ARG A 163 3.89 -34.13 -6.04
C ARG A 163 4.55 -34.78 -4.83
N ALA A 164 5.64 -34.20 -4.32
CA ALA A 164 6.30 -34.71 -3.11
C ALA A 164 5.52 -34.36 -1.84
N LEU A 165 5.05 -33.10 -1.73
CA LEU A 165 4.33 -32.59 -0.56
C LEU A 165 2.97 -33.28 -0.37
N ASP A 166 2.26 -33.60 -1.45
CA ASP A 166 0.95 -34.29 -1.42
C ASP A 166 1.01 -35.65 -0.77
N GLN A 167 2.22 -36.29 -0.66
CA GLN A 167 2.40 -37.52 0.08
C GLN A 167 2.37 -37.34 1.60
N HIS A 168 2.62 -36.14 2.08
CA HIS A 168 2.79 -35.83 3.51
C HIS A 168 1.77 -34.84 4.06
N PHE A 169 1.25 -33.93 3.23
CA PHE A 169 0.33 -32.86 3.63
C PHE A 169 -0.98 -32.96 2.86
N LYS A 170 -2.10 -32.84 3.58
CA LYS A 170 -3.42 -32.83 2.95
C LYS A 170 -3.70 -31.56 2.13
N ILE A 171 -2.98 -30.49 2.43
CA ILE A 171 -3.14 -29.18 1.79
C ILE A 171 -1.77 -28.64 1.42
N VAL A 172 -1.60 -28.36 0.14
CA VAL A 172 -0.42 -27.70 -0.41
C VAL A 172 -0.89 -26.43 -1.12
N ARG A 173 -0.26 -25.28 -0.86
CA ARG A 173 -0.58 -23.98 -1.46
C ARG A 173 0.67 -23.31 -1.98
N ASP A 174 0.54 -22.65 -3.12
CA ASP A 174 1.51 -21.64 -3.53
C ASP A 174 1.34 -20.41 -2.67
N PHE A 175 2.44 -19.78 -2.33
CA PHE A 175 2.46 -18.58 -1.53
C PHE A 175 3.71 -17.77 -1.87
N ASP A 176 3.52 -16.54 -2.30
CA ASP A 176 4.62 -15.61 -2.47
C ASP A 176 4.57 -14.56 -1.35
N ALA A 177 5.47 -14.67 -0.39
CA ALA A 177 5.54 -13.75 0.74
C ALA A 177 5.75 -12.28 0.33
N PHE A 178 6.25 -12.03 -0.87
CA PHE A 178 6.54 -10.69 -1.38
C PHE A 178 5.40 -10.05 -2.17
N SER A 179 4.41 -10.83 -2.63
CA SER A 179 3.33 -10.32 -3.50
C SER A 179 1.92 -10.70 -3.03
N VAL A 180 1.79 -11.56 -1.99
CA VAL A 180 0.51 -12.05 -1.52
C VAL A 180 -0.46 -10.92 -1.13
N SER A 181 -1.67 -10.99 -1.64
CA SER A 181 -2.76 -10.05 -1.34
C SER A 181 -3.36 -10.28 0.06
N PHE A 182 -4.13 -9.29 0.55
CA PHE A 182 -4.89 -9.46 1.78
C PHE A 182 -5.92 -10.61 1.68
N GLU A 183 -6.58 -10.76 0.54
CA GLU A 183 -7.55 -11.82 0.29
C GLU A 183 -6.90 -13.22 0.37
N GLU A 184 -5.74 -13.39 -0.24
CA GLU A 184 -5.00 -14.65 -0.17
C GLU A 184 -4.55 -14.99 1.25
N ARG A 185 -4.17 -13.99 2.06
CA ARG A 185 -3.84 -14.19 3.48
C ARG A 185 -5.06 -14.62 4.29
N VAL A 186 -6.20 -13.99 4.08
CA VAL A 186 -7.48 -14.39 4.69
C VAL A 186 -7.84 -15.82 4.28
N HIS A 187 -7.72 -16.14 3.00
CA HIS A 187 -7.99 -17.48 2.49
C HIS A 187 -7.06 -18.53 3.11
N LEU A 188 -5.78 -18.22 3.29
CA LEU A 188 -4.84 -19.12 3.97
C LEU A 188 -5.29 -19.42 5.42
N LEU A 189 -5.77 -18.43 6.16
CA LEU A 189 -6.31 -18.65 7.50
C LEU A 189 -7.56 -19.53 7.48
N GLN A 190 -8.46 -19.32 6.51
CA GLN A 190 -9.66 -20.15 6.35
C GLN A 190 -9.34 -21.62 6.08
N VAL A 191 -8.23 -21.92 5.41
CA VAL A 191 -7.78 -23.29 5.19
C VAL A 191 -7.46 -23.99 6.51
N PHE A 192 -6.91 -23.31 7.51
CA PHE A 192 -6.67 -23.89 8.84
C PHE A 192 -7.96 -24.31 9.56
N ARG A 193 -9.08 -23.69 9.27
CA ARG A 193 -10.40 -24.07 9.76
C ARG A 193 -10.76 -25.52 9.38
N GLU A 194 -10.35 -25.94 8.20
CA GLU A 194 -10.60 -27.31 7.71
C GLU A 194 -9.61 -28.33 8.32
N LEU A 195 -8.38 -27.90 8.63
CA LEU A 195 -7.38 -28.77 9.26
C LEU A 195 -7.64 -28.99 10.76
N ARG A 196 -8.21 -28.01 11.42
CA ARG A 196 -8.44 -28.00 12.88
C ARG A 196 -9.88 -27.60 13.19
N PRO A 197 -10.82 -28.56 13.18
CA PRO A 197 -12.23 -28.28 13.49
C PRO A 197 -12.47 -27.60 14.85
N ASP A 198 -11.60 -27.90 15.83
CA ASP A 198 -11.61 -27.27 17.17
C ASP A 198 -11.21 -25.79 17.15
N TRP A 199 -10.52 -25.33 16.09
CA TRP A 199 -10.18 -23.92 15.89
C TRP A 199 -11.18 -23.13 15.03
N ARG A 200 -12.19 -23.78 14.47
CA ARG A 200 -13.13 -23.17 13.51
C ARG A 200 -13.66 -21.83 14.00
N ALA A 201 -14.21 -21.79 15.22
CA ALA A 201 -14.76 -20.55 15.77
C ALA A 201 -13.69 -19.46 15.97
N ALA A 202 -12.50 -19.83 16.46
CA ALA A 202 -11.41 -18.87 16.67
C ALA A 202 -10.85 -18.33 15.36
N VAL A 203 -10.76 -19.16 14.32
CA VAL A 203 -10.31 -18.73 12.98
C VAL A 203 -11.37 -17.85 12.32
N ASP A 204 -12.66 -18.19 12.39
CA ASP A 204 -13.73 -17.36 11.84
C ASP A 204 -13.75 -15.99 12.51
N GLU A 205 -13.58 -15.93 13.83
CA GLU A 205 -13.46 -14.68 14.58
C GLU A 205 -12.19 -13.89 14.17
N ALA A 206 -11.06 -14.55 13.99
CA ALA A 206 -9.81 -13.92 13.55
C ALA A 206 -9.97 -13.30 12.16
N VAL A 207 -10.56 -14.03 11.22
CA VAL A 207 -10.82 -13.53 9.86
C VAL A 207 -11.77 -12.32 9.91
N ALA A 208 -12.86 -12.40 10.68
CA ALA A 208 -13.80 -11.29 10.82
C ALA A 208 -13.12 -10.04 11.40
N ALA A 209 -12.28 -10.20 12.43
CA ALA A 209 -11.54 -9.10 13.05
C ALA A 209 -10.54 -8.45 12.08
N LEU A 210 -9.77 -9.25 11.32
CA LEU A 210 -8.82 -8.76 10.33
C LEU A 210 -9.53 -8.00 9.19
N VAL A 211 -10.64 -8.54 8.69
CA VAL A 211 -11.48 -7.89 7.68
C VAL A 211 -12.02 -6.54 8.21
N ALA A 212 -12.54 -6.52 9.43
CA ALA A 212 -13.03 -5.29 10.06
C ALA A 212 -11.90 -4.25 10.26
N GLN A 213 -10.72 -4.68 10.69
CA GLN A 213 -9.55 -3.81 10.82
C GLN A 213 -9.14 -3.22 9.47
N ARG A 214 -9.10 -4.05 8.39
CA ARG A 214 -8.77 -3.58 7.04
C ARG A 214 -9.75 -2.51 6.56
N ARG A 215 -11.05 -2.71 6.81
CA ARG A 215 -12.09 -1.73 6.49
C ARG A 215 -11.89 -0.41 7.23
N ARG A 216 -11.64 -0.45 8.55
CA ARG A 216 -11.36 0.76 9.34
C ARG A 216 -10.13 1.52 8.81
N ARG A 217 -9.01 0.82 8.59
CA ARG A 217 -7.79 1.44 8.01
C ARG A 217 -8.08 2.11 6.67
N ARG A 218 -8.89 1.49 5.80
CA ARG A 218 -9.29 2.06 4.52
C ARG A 218 -10.16 3.30 4.67
N GLU A 219 -11.10 3.30 5.62
CA GLU A 219 -11.93 4.47 5.94
C GLU A 219 -11.10 5.61 6.50
N GLU A 220 -10.18 5.33 7.42
CA GLU A 220 -9.23 6.31 7.93
C GLU A 220 -8.30 6.86 6.82
N ALA A 221 -7.85 6.03 5.90
CA ALA A 221 -7.09 6.47 4.74
C ALA A 221 -7.91 7.38 3.82
N ALA A 222 -9.21 7.07 3.62
CA ALA A 222 -10.11 7.94 2.86
C ALA A 222 -10.25 9.33 3.51
N ALA A 223 -10.40 9.39 4.81
CA ALA A 223 -10.44 10.65 5.57
C ALA A 223 -9.12 11.43 5.43
N LEU A 224 -7.95 10.74 5.50
CA LEU A 224 -6.65 11.38 5.31
C LEU A 224 -6.47 11.97 3.90
N VAL A 225 -6.84 11.22 2.86
CA VAL A 225 -6.78 11.69 1.47
C VAL A 225 -7.76 12.84 1.23
N SER A 226 -8.97 12.76 1.81
CA SER A 226 -9.95 13.85 1.74
C SER A 226 -9.44 15.11 2.43
N SER A 227 -8.90 14.98 3.64
CA SER A 227 -8.30 16.13 4.37
C SER A 227 -7.15 16.76 3.59
N LEU A 228 -6.26 15.96 3.01
CA LEU A 228 -5.18 16.44 2.14
C LEU A 228 -5.73 17.29 0.98
N LEU A 229 -6.77 16.82 0.31
CA LEU A 229 -7.38 17.54 -0.81
C LEU A 229 -8.07 18.83 -0.35
N VAL A 230 -8.83 18.78 0.74
CA VAL A 230 -9.47 19.98 1.31
C VAL A 230 -8.42 21.01 1.68
N ASP A 231 -7.41 20.60 2.47
CA ASP A 231 -6.35 21.50 2.94
C ASP A 231 -5.53 22.09 1.80
N ALA A 232 -5.23 21.30 0.76
CA ALA A 232 -4.47 21.78 -0.39
C ALA A 232 -5.28 22.70 -1.32
N LEU A 233 -6.58 22.44 -1.46
CA LEU A 233 -7.46 23.24 -2.34
C LEU A 233 -7.99 24.52 -1.69
N THR A 234 -7.86 24.64 -0.37
CA THR A 234 -8.26 25.83 0.39
C THR A 234 -7.06 26.62 0.91
N HIS A 235 -5.83 26.06 0.80
CA HIS A 235 -4.64 26.71 1.33
C HIS A 235 -4.36 28.06 0.69
N THR A 236 -4.08 29.03 1.54
CA THR A 236 -3.66 30.38 1.16
C THR A 236 -2.53 30.85 2.05
N GLU A 237 -1.59 31.59 1.48
CA GLU A 237 -0.52 32.29 2.22
C GLU A 237 -0.74 33.78 2.14
N GLU A 238 -0.59 34.47 3.24
CA GLU A 238 -0.77 35.96 3.33
C GLU A 238 0.49 36.62 3.84
N LEU A 239 0.82 37.76 3.26
CA LEU A 239 1.90 38.63 3.69
C LEU A 239 1.42 40.07 3.80
N ALA A 240 1.69 40.70 4.94
CA ALA A 240 1.47 42.15 5.10
C ALA A 240 2.65 42.91 4.49
N VAL A 241 2.37 43.91 3.66
CA VAL A 241 3.37 44.71 2.94
C VAL A 241 3.10 46.17 3.14
N GLU A 242 4.11 46.95 3.49
CA GLU A 242 4.00 48.40 3.71
C GLU A 242 4.16 49.16 2.40
N ASP A 243 4.96 48.63 1.47
CA ASP A 243 5.27 49.28 0.19
C ASP A 243 5.03 48.36 -1.01
N GLU A 244 4.60 48.92 -2.13
CA GLU A 244 4.33 48.21 -3.38
C GLU A 244 5.62 47.70 -4.05
N ALA A 245 6.77 48.38 -3.86
CA ALA A 245 8.07 47.94 -4.35
C ALA A 245 8.58 46.66 -3.64
N ALA A 246 8.23 46.50 -2.37
CA ALA A 246 8.58 45.32 -1.59
C ALA A 246 7.81 44.05 -2.02
N ILE A 247 6.75 44.19 -2.80
CA ILE A 247 5.89 43.09 -3.25
C ILE A 247 6.65 42.13 -4.17
N GLU A 248 7.33 42.67 -5.16
CA GLU A 248 8.02 41.88 -6.19
C GLU A 248 9.15 41.06 -5.56
N GLU A 249 9.87 41.63 -4.61
CA GLU A 249 10.95 40.93 -3.88
C GLU A 249 10.42 39.82 -2.96
N GLN A 250 9.30 40.05 -2.31
CA GLN A 250 8.72 39.08 -1.36
C GLN A 250 7.85 38.02 -2.03
N ARG A 251 7.43 38.25 -3.26
CA ARG A 251 6.60 37.37 -4.04
C ARG A 251 7.23 35.97 -4.20
N ASP A 252 8.47 35.91 -4.64
CA ASP A 252 9.17 34.66 -4.84
C ASP A 252 9.34 33.87 -3.53
N ARG A 253 9.45 34.56 -2.41
CA ARG A 253 9.48 33.99 -1.08
C ARG A 253 8.12 33.40 -0.69
N LEU A 254 7.04 34.15 -0.93
CA LEU A 254 5.68 33.72 -0.63
C LEU A 254 5.24 32.54 -1.52
N GLU A 255 5.61 32.53 -2.81
CA GLU A 255 5.39 31.41 -3.73
C GLU A 255 6.12 30.14 -3.27
N ARG A 256 7.36 30.28 -2.82
CA ARG A 256 8.11 29.14 -2.25
C ARG A 256 7.45 28.62 -0.98
N SER A 257 7.09 29.50 -0.04
CA SER A 257 6.39 29.14 1.20
C SER A 257 5.09 28.37 0.89
N PHE A 258 4.29 28.87 -0.05
CA PHE A 258 3.07 28.21 -0.49
C PHE A 258 3.31 26.80 -1.06
N HIS A 259 4.27 26.64 -1.93
CA HIS A 259 4.61 25.34 -2.50
C HIS A 259 5.18 24.39 -1.44
N ASP A 260 6.02 24.87 -0.53
CA ASP A 260 6.60 24.08 0.55
C ASP A 260 5.52 23.61 1.53
N ALA A 261 4.53 24.46 1.81
CA ALA A 261 3.38 24.09 2.62
C ALA A 261 2.53 22.99 1.99
N LEU A 262 2.33 23.01 0.66
CA LEU A 262 1.62 21.95 -0.05
C LEU A 262 2.42 20.62 -0.05
N ARG A 263 3.74 20.68 -0.27
CA ARG A 263 4.63 19.51 -0.17
C ARG A 263 4.60 18.88 1.21
N ALA A 264 4.67 19.72 2.25
CA ALA A 264 4.63 19.25 3.63
C ALA A 264 3.33 18.51 3.97
N ARG A 265 2.18 19.02 3.49
CA ARG A 265 0.87 18.36 3.66
C ARG A 265 0.81 17.00 2.96
N GLU A 266 1.28 16.95 1.71
CA GLU A 266 1.33 15.70 0.97
C GLU A 266 2.23 14.66 1.67
N GLN A 267 3.42 15.06 2.11
CA GLN A 267 4.35 14.18 2.83
C GLN A 267 3.76 13.68 4.16
N GLU A 268 3.08 14.55 4.90
CA GLU A 268 2.43 14.17 6.15
C GLU A 268 1.29 13.17 5.92
N ALA A 269 0.43 13.43 4.93
CA ALA A 269 -0.63 12.50 4.57
C ALA A 269 -0.08 11.12 4.20
N ARG A 270 1.01 11.06 3.42
CA ARG A 270 1.70 9.81 3.08
C ARG A 270 2.21 9.06 4.29
N ARG A 271 2.93 9.73 5.20
CA ARG A 271 3.45 9.11 6.43
C ARG A 271 2.32 8.54 7.29
N ARG A 272 1.20 9.26 7.39
CA ARG A 272 0.04 8.79 8.16
C ARG A 272 -0.61 7.58 7.52
N VAL A 273 -0.75 7.53 6.20
CA VAL A 273 -1.24 6.35 5.47
C VAL A 273 -0.28 5.16 5.67
N GLU A 274 1.03 5.35 5.55
CA GLU A 274 2.03 4.30 5.82
C GLU A 274 1.90 3.75 7.25
N ALA A 275 1.74 4.64 8.24
CA ALA A 275 1.59 4.27 9.64
C ALA A 275 0.32 3.45 9.92
N LEU A 276 -0.80 3.74 9.24
CA LEU A 276 -2.05 2.97 9.34
C LEU A 276 -1.86 1.49 8.99
N TYR A 277 -0.98 1.21 8.04
CA TYR A 277 -0.68 -0.15 7.57
C TYR A 277 0.55 -0.76 8.23
N GLY A 278 1.10 -0.13 9.28
CA GLY A 278 2.20 -0.68 10.08
C GLY A 278 3.59 -0.55 9.45
N HIS A 279 3.73 0.15 8.34
CA HIS A 279 5.01 0.35 7.67
C HIS A 279 5.84 1.46 8.35
N ARG A 280 6.29 1.19 9.58
CA ARG A 280 7.03 2.17 10.41
C ARG A 280 8.49 2.32 10.02
N GLU A 281 9.10 1.28 9.47
CA GLU A 281 10.51 1.23 9.05
C GLU A 281 10.67 1.32 7.53
N ALA A 282 9.63 1.69 6.82
CA ALA A 282 9.74 1.94 5.39
C ALA A 282 10.66 3.15 5.14
N ARG A 283 11.95 2.98 5.44
CA ARG A 283 12.99 3.75 4.76
C ARG A 283 12.85 3.37 3.30
N PHE A 284 12.24 4.26 2.58
CA PHE A 284 12.29 4.23 1.14
C PHE A 284 13.74 4.55 0.78
N ASP A 285 14.62 3.54 0.91
CA ASP A 285 16.02 3.65 0.59
C ASP A 285 16.11 3.98 -0.89
N GLU A 286 16.42 5.23 -1.14
CA GLU A 286 16.69 5.77 -2.45
C GLU A 286 18.07 5.26 -2.85
N GLY A 287 18.16 4.00 -3.25
CA GLY A 287 19.39 3.46 -3.82
C GLY A 287 19.80 4.31 -5.02
N PRO A 288 21.08 4.62 -5.19
CA PRO A 288 21.56 5.35 -6.36
C PRO A 288 21.24 4.53 -7.62
N GLY A 289 20.45 5.10 -8.54
CA GLY A 289 20.14 4.51 -9.85
C GLY A 289 18.71 3.99 -10.04
N LEU A 290 17.84 4.03 -9.04
CA LEU A 290 16.42 3.70 -9.20
C LEU A 290 15.63 4.98 -9.52
N GLU A 291 14.94 5.00 -10.65
CA GLU A 291 14.00 6.08 -10.96
C GLU A 291 12.90 6.13 -9.89
N ARG A 292 12.70 7.31 -9.30
CA ARG A 292 11.63 7.51 -8.33
C ARG A 292 10.28 7.33 -9.03
N PRO A 293 9.35 6.52 -8.46
CA PRO A 293 7.99 6.46 -8.98
C PRO A 293 7.40 7.86 -9.14
N VAL A 294 6.63 8.09 -10.20
CA VAL A 294 6.08 9.43 -10.54
C VAL A 294 5.33 10.08 -9.35
N TYR A 295 4.62 9.29 -8.56
CA TYR A 295 3.93 9.81 -7.37
C TYR A 295 4.86 10.16 -6.20
N ARG A 296 6.16 9.83 -6.28
CA ARG A 296 7.19 10.18 -5.28
C ARG A 296 8.12 11.30 -5.74
N GLN A 297 8.06 11.68 -6.99
CA GLN A 297 8.74 12.87 -7.48
C GLN A 297 8.19 14.12 -6.78
N ASP A 298 8.85 15.26 -6.91
CA ASP A 298 8.32 16.51 -6.38
C ASP A 298 6.90 16.77 -6.89
N LEU A 299 6.02 17.30 -6.03
CA LEU A 299 4.62 17.60 -6.39
C LEU A 299 4.51 18.50 -7.60
N PHE A 300 5.51 19.36 -7.80
CA PHE A 300 5.58 20.33 -8.89
C PHE A 300 6.57 19.90 -10.00
N ALA A 301 7.06 18.64 -9.98
CA ALA A 301 7.89 18.11 -11.05
C ALA A 301 7.09 17.98 -12.35
N GLU A 302 7.72 18.33 -13.47
CA GLU A 302 7.08 18.33 -14.78
C GLU A 302 6.55 16.95 -15.18
N GLU A 303 7.32 15.91 -14.90
CA GLU A 303 6.97 14.51 -15.19
C GLU A 303 5.70 14.07 -14.47
N ALA A 304 5.53 14.47 -13.20
CA ALA A 304 4.34 14.20 -12.43
C ALA A 304 3.09 14.83 -13.08
N TRP A 305 3.23 16.03 -13.61
CA TRP A 305 2.13 16.76 -14.26
C TRP A 305 1.82 16.27 -15.68
N LYS A 306 2.80 15.74 -16.38
CA LYS A 306 2.60 15.14 -17.73
C LYS A 306 1.82 13.84 -17.66
N MET A 307 2.03 13.03 -16.64
CA MET A 307 1.48 11.68 -16.57
C MET A 307 0.22 11.57 -15.70
N LEU A 308 0.14 12.34 -14.63
CA LEU A 308 -0.94 12.22 -13.64
C LEU A 308 -2.11 13.17 -13.92
N GLY A 309 -3.30 12.76 -13.53
CA GLY A 309 -4.50 13.55 -13.70
C GLY A 309 -5.03 13.62 -15.14
N LEU A 310 -4.43 12.93 -16.11
CA LEU A 310 -4.86 12.91 -17.50
C LEU A 310 -5.99 11.89 -17.74
N SER A 311 -6.86 12.18 -18.70
CA SER A 311 -7.83 11.20 -19.19
C SER A 311 -7.17 10.22 -20.17
N PRO A 312 -7.76 9.02 -20.41
CA PRO A 312 -7.25 8.08 -21.41
C PRO A 312 -7.04 8.69 -22.79
N ALA A 313 -7.95 9.58 -23.22
CA ALA A 313 -7.82 10.29 -24.50
C ALA A 313 -6.63 11.27 -24.50
N GLN A 314 -6.39 11.94 -23.40
CA GLN A 314 -5.24 12.83 -23.23
C GLN A 314 -3.92 12.07 -23.15
N LEU A 315 -3.91 10.87 -22.54
CA LEU A 315 -2.75 9.99 -22.50
C LEU A 315 -2.40 9.44 -23.88
N VAL A 316 -3.39 9.01 -24.66
CA VAL A 316 -3.19 8.57 -26.04
C VAL A 316 -2.64 9.73 -26.89
N ALA A 317 -3.17 10.93 -26.73
CA ALA A 317 -2.67 12.12 -27.42
C ALA A 317 -1.23 12.45 -26.99
N ALA A 318 -0.89 12.36 -25.72
CA ALA A 318 0.45 12.59 -25.21
C ALA A 318 1.45 11.52 -25.68
N GLY A 319 1.04 10.23 -25.71
CA GLY A 319 1.84 9.12 -26.21
C GLY A 319 2.07 9.15 -27.74
N ALA A 320 1.05 9.53 -28.51
CA ALA A 320 1.16 9.71 -29.95
C ALA A 320 2.11 10.87 -30.34
N LEU A 321 2.26 11.87 -29.46
CA LEU A 321 3.14 13.01 -29.69
C LEU A 321 4.58 12.78 -29.25
N ALA A 322 4.83 11.89 -28.27
CA ALA A 322 6.18 11.44 -27.95
C ALA A 322 6.83 10.65 -29.10
N GLY A 323 5.97 10.04 -29.98
CA GLY A 323 6.41 9.32 -31.17
C GLY A 323 6.39 10.11 -32.48
N ALA A 324 5.80 11.31 -32.53
CA ALA A 324 5.67 12.12 -33.74
C ALA A 324 6.16 13.56 -33.52
N ALA A 325 7.30 13.90 -34.09
CA ALA A 325 7.86 15.25 -34.11
C ALA A 325 7.07 16.21 -35.03
N ILE A 326 5.73 16.35 -34.85
CA ILE A 326 4.93 17.28 -35.63
C ILE A 326 3.85 17.93 -34.74
N GLY A 327 4.12 19.16 -34.32
CA GLY A 327 3.32 19.94 -33.36
C GLY A 327 2.10 20.70 -33.89
N GLY A 328 1.43 20.27 -34.95
CA GLY A 328 0.36 21.08 -35.57
C GLY A 328 -1.04 20.47 -35.62
N ALA A 329 -1.22 19.18 -35.37
CA ALA A 329 -2.49 18.52 -35.65
C ALA A 329 -3.36 18.19 -34.42
N VAL A 330 -2.90 18.47 -33.19
CA VAL A 330 -3.52 18.01 -31.94
C VAL A 330 -4.63 18.93 -31.45
N ASP A 331 -4.55 20.20 -31.70
CA ASP A 331 -5.60 21.16 -31.28
C ASP A 331 -6.92 20.96 -32.06
N ALA A 332 -6.87 20.39 -33.25
CA ALA A 332 -8.07 20.10 -34.06
C ALA A 332 -8.76 18.79 -33.69
N ALA A 333 -8.05 17.82 -33.12
CA ALA A 333 -8.62 16.48 -32.84
C ALA A 333 -9.30 16.35 -31.48
N VAL A 334 -9.06 17.25 -30.54
CA VAL A 334 -9.51 17.12 -29.12
C VAL A 334 -10.58 18.18 -28.74
N GLY A 335 -11.21 18.81 -29.75
CA GLY A 335 -12.45 19.61 -29.56
C GLY A 335 -12.42 20.62 -28.42
N GLY A 336 -11.48 21.57 -28.41
CA GLY A 336 -11.58 22.77 -27.57
C GLY A 336 -11.45 22.60 -26.05
N ALA A 337 -11.33 21.39 -25.54
CA ALA A 337 -11.24 21.11 -24.09
C ALA A 337 -9.81 21.01 -23.55
N SER A 338 -8.82 21.06 -24.41
CA SER A 338 -7.42 20.83 -24.05
C SER A 338 -6.50 22.02 -24.24
N ILE A 339 -6.88 23.18 -23.71
CA ILE A 339 -5.94 24.31 -23.54
C ILE A 339 -4.63 23.88 -22.84
N PHE A 340 -4.66 22.72 -22.19
CA PHE A 340 -3.53 22.19 -21.43
C PHE A 340 -2.60 21.27 -22.22
N ALA A 341 -3.13 20.40 -23.09
CA ALA A 341 -2.30 19.52 -23.92
C ALA A 341 -1.48 20.33 -24.96
N GLY A 342 -2.11 21.34 -25.59
CA GLY A 342 -1.45 22.22 -26.55
C GLY A 342 -0.36 23.10 -25.91
N THR A 343 -0.57 23.61 -24.70
CA THR A 343 0.41 24.48 -24.00
C THR A 343 1.57 23.68 -23.40
N VAL A 344 1.33 22.46 -22.91
CA VAL A 344 2.42 21.60 -22.39
C VAL A 344 3.28 21.04 -23.53
N LEU A 345 2.68 20.71 -24.65
CA LEU A 345 3.39 20.11 -25.80
C LEU A 345 4.00 21.16 -26.74
N GLY A 346 3.35 22.27 -26.96
CA GLY A 346 3.88 23.37 -27.75
C GLY A 346 5.04 24.12 -27.08
N GLY A 347 5.09 24.13 -25.72
CA GLY A 347 6.18 24.69 -24.95
C GLY A 347 7.44 23.83 -24.89
N ALA A 348 7.32 22.50 -25.06
CA ALA A 348 8.47 21.59 -24.99
C ALA A 348 9.37 21.65 -26.23
N LEU A 349 8.86 22.12 -27.37
CA LEU A 349 9.62 22.18 -28.61
C LEU A 349 10.26 23.57 -28.89
N GLY A 350 9.98 24.57 -28.04
CA GLY A 350 10.40 25.96 -28.25
C GLY A 350 11.40 26.55 -27.26
N GLY A 351 12.16 25.76 -26.51
CA GLY A 351 13.25 26.23 -25.66
C GLY A 351 13.08 25.94 -24.17
N GLY A 352 14.07 25.32 -23.59
CA GLY A 352 14.15 24.87 -22.18
C GLY A 352 14.03 25.95 -21.08
N GLY A 353 13.57 27.14 -21.41
CA GLY A 353 13.30 28.22 -20.45
C GLY A 353 11.83 28.44 -20.12
N ALA A 354 10.89 27.92 -20.95
CA ALA A 354 9.46 28.24 -20.80
C ALA A 354 8.76 27.38 -19.74
N LEU A 355 9.28 26.21 -19.44
CA LEU A 355 8.63 25.23 -18.53
C LEU A 355 8.96 25.48 -17.05
N TYR A 356 10.13 26.06 -16.75
CA TYR A 356 10.41 26.58 -15.39
C TYR A 356 9.43 27.67 -14.98
N GLY A 357 8.86 28.40 -15.99
CA GLY A 357 7.80 29.37 -15.81
C GLY A 357 6.39 28.78 -15.63
N VAL A 358 6.16 27.51 -16.03
CA VAL A 358 4.82 26.90 -15.96
C VAL A 358 4.46 26.55 -14.51
N GLY A 359 5.38 25.95 -13.73
CA GLY A 359 5.18 25.74 -12.29
C GLY A 359 4.94 27.05 -11.53
N ARG A 360 5.63 28.13 -11.91
CA ARG A 360 5.47 29.47 -11.34
C ARG A 360 4.15 30.14 -11.72
N ARG A 361 3.57 29.83 -12.89
CA ARG A 361 2.31 30.47 -13.34
C ARG A 361 1.04 29.90 -12.69
N TYR A 362 1.10 28.78 -12.03
CA TYR A 362 -0.09 28.07 -11.54
C TYR A 362 -0.46 28.35 -10.09
N ALA A 363 0.37 29.04 -9.33
CA ALA A 363 0.04 29.52 -7.99
C ALA A 363 -0.71 30.86 -8.02
N ARG A 364 -1.58 31.10 -9.03
CA ARG A 364 -2.25 32.40 -9.20
C ARG A 364 -3.70 32.36 -8.80
N VAL A 365 -4.06 33.20 -7.89
CA VAL A 365 -5.42 33.49 -7.44
C VAL A 365 -5.96 34.75 -8.11
N ARG A 366 -7.31 34.84 -8.22
CA ARG A 366 -8.03 36.01 -8.69
C ARG A 366 -7.52 37.27 -8.03
N SER A 367 -6.90 38.16 -8.78
CA SER A 367 -6.72 39.53 -8.38
C SER A 367 -7.77 40.40 -9.03
N ILE A 368 -8.26 41.33 -8.25
CA ILE A 368 -8.87 42.56 -8.76
C ILE A 368 -7.78 43.61 -8.59
N GLY A 369 -6.84 43.63 -9.53
CA GLY A 369 -5.83 44.71 -9.60
C GLY A 369 -6.17 45.70 -10.69
N PRO A 370 -5.55 46.90 -10.71
CA PRO A 370 -5.77 47.89 -11.74
C PRO A 370 -5.40 47.34 -13.13
N PRO A 371 -6.08 47.80 -14.20
CA PRO A 371 -5.83 47.33 -15.55
C PRO A 371 -4.41 47.71 -16.01
N GLY A 372 -3.59 46.73 -16.35
CA GLY A 372 -2.27 46.95 -16.93
C GLY A 372 -1.20 45.92 -16.67
N ILE A 373 -1.38 44.96 -15.74
CA ILE A 373 -0.40 43.92 -15.47
C ILE A 373 -0.97 42.54 -15.87
N PRO A 374 -0.60 41.98 -17.02
CA PRO A 374 -1.10 40.68 -17.44
C PRO A 374 -0.58 39.59 -16.53
N GLY A 375 -1.48 38.90 -15.88
CA GLY A 375 -1.24 37.61 -15.30
C GLY A 375 -0.96 37.52 -13.80
N LEU A 376 -1.16 38.59 -13.04
CA LEU A 376 -1.06 38.55 -11.58
C LEU A 376 -2.46 38.68 -10.95
N LEU A 377 -2.88 37.67 -10.22
CA LEU A 377 -4.11 37.72 -9.46
C LEU A 377 -3.75 37.98 -8.00
N LEU A 378 -3.80 39.25 -7.61
CA LEU A 378 -3.55 39.74 -6.26
C LEU A 378 -4.88 40.20 -5.65
N ASP A 379 -5.26 39.66 -4.52
CA ASP A 379 -6.34 40.20 -3.72
C ASP A 379 -5.74 41.20 -2.73
N VAL A 380 -5.95 42.49 -2.99
CA VAL A 380 -5.45 43.55 -2.12
C VAL A 380 -6.60 44.05 -1.26
N GLN A 381 -6.71 43.52 -0.04
CA GLN A 381 -7.62 44.12 0.95
C GLN A 381 -6.95 45.32 1.65
N ARG A 382 -7.54 46.51 1.52
CA ARG A 382 -7.16 47.67 2.31
C ARG A 382 -7.79 47.56 3.69
N TYR A 383 -6.97 47.42 4.73
CA TYR A 383 -7.41 47.63 6.10
C TYR A 383 -7.22 49.09 6.51
N TRP A 384 -8.00 49.53 7.50
CA TRP A 384 -7.98 50.88 8.06
C TRP A 384 -6.62 51.34 8.64
N SER A 385 -5.64 50.44 8.73
CA SER A 385 -4.27 50.68 9.21
C SER A 385 -3.25 51.00 8.11
N GLY A 386 -3.65 51.13 6.85
CA GLY A 386 -2.74 51.44 5.75
C GLY A 386 -1.87 50.28 5.24
N ALA A 387 -1.77 49.15 5.95
CA ALA A 387 -1.02 47.99 5.50
C ALA A 387 -1.76 47.23 4.40
N ARG A 388 -1.05 46.92 3.30
CA ARG A 388 -1.56 46.10 2.20
C ARG A 388 -1.24 44.65 2.48
N ARG A 389 -2.20 43.74 2.29
CA ARG A 389 -1.98 42.28 2.39
C ARG A 389 -1.93 41.65 1.02
N PHE A 390 -0.91 40.83 0.83
CA PHE A 390 -0.74 39.97 -0.32
C PHE A 390 -1.18 38.58 0.04
N ARG A 391 -1.89 37.97 -0.90
CA ARG A 391 -2.35 36.59 -0.73
C ARG A 391 -2.01 35.76 -1.97
N ILE A 392 -1.47 34.55 -1.75
CA ILE A 392 -1.30 33.53 -2.76
C ILE A 392 -2.16 32.33 -2.37
N GLY A 393 -2.81 31.70 -3.35
CA GLY A 393 -3.69 30.55 -3.15
C GLY A 393 -5.18 30.91 -3.16
N PRO A 394 -6.06 29.91 -3.19
CA PRO A 394 -5.74 28.49 -3.44
C PRO A 394 -5.16 28.23 -4.84
N HIS A 395 -4.52 27.08 -5.04
CA HIS A 395 -3.88 26.72 -6.30
C HIS A 395 -4.86 26.76 -7.48
N ALA A 396 -4.62 27.65 -8.46
CA ALA A 396 -5.59 27.99 -9.49
C ALA A 396 -5.73 26.98 -10.61
N GLN A 397 -4.70 26.12 -10.80
CA GLN A 397 -4.65 25.14 -11.90
C GLN A 397 -5.80 24.14 -11.81
N PRO A 398 -6.65 24.00 -12.85
CA PRO A 398 -7.77 23.06 -12.83
C PRO A 398 -7.35 21.60 -12.63
N ASN A 399 -6.16 21.23 -13.11
CA ASN A 399 -5.66 19.86 -13.04
C ASN A 399 -4.99 19.51 -11.68
N PHE A 400 -4.64 20.51 -10.88
CA PHE A 400 -3.95 20.30 -9.59
C PHE A 400 -4.65 19.28 -8.66
N PRO A 401 -5.97 19.36 -8.41
CA PRO A 401 -6.63 18.39 -7.55
C PRO A 401 -6.57 16.96 -8.11
N TRP A 402 -6.56 16.80 -9.43
CA TRP A 402 -6.47 15.50 -10.06
C TRP A 402 -5.08 14.89 -9.93
N VAL A 403 -4.04 15.71 -10.12
CA VAL A 403 -2.66 15.28 -9.90
C VAL A 403 -2.44 14.87 -8.45
N LEU A 404 -2.91 15.67 -7.50
CA LEU A 404 -2.78 15.40 -6.07
C LEU A 404 -3.54 14.15 -5.65
N LEU A 405 -4.78 13.98 -6.15
CA LEU A 405 -5.59 12.78 -5.92
C LEU A 405 -4.91 11.54 -6.49
N ASP A 406 -4.45 11.59 -7.73
CA ASP A 406 -3.82 10.45 -8.39
C ASP A 406 -2.55 10.00 -7.66
N ARG A 407 -1.72 10.96 -7.24
CA ARG A 407 -0.54 10.69 -6.42
C ARG A 407 -0.90 10.03 -5.08
N ALA A 408 -1.95 10.51 -4.42
CA ALA A 408 -2.42 9.94 -3.16
C ALA A 408 -2.95 8.51 -3.34
N LEU A 409 -3.71 8.26 -4.43
CA LEU A 409 -4.25 6.93 -4.74
C LEU A 409 -3.15 5.93 -5.12
N LEU A 410 -2.18 6.34 -5.94
CA LEU A 410 -1.03 5.50 -6.31
C LEU A 410 -0.16 5.18 -5.09
N HIS A 411 0.04 6.17 -4.22
CA HIS A 411 0.73 5.93 -2.96
C HIS A 411 -0.03 4.95 -2.08
N TYR A 412 -1.34 5.14 -1.92
CA TYR A 412 -2.20 4.22 -1.18
C TYR A 412 -2.11 2.80 -1.74
N ASP A 413 -2.29 2.61 -3.06
CA ASP A 413 -2.17 1.31 -3.73
C ASP A 413 -0.82 0.64 -3.45
N SER A 414 0.27 1.43 -3.51
CA SER A 414 1.61 0.94 -3.21
C SER A 414 1.76 0.48 -1.75
N VAL A 415 1.14 1.19 -0.80
CA VAL A 415 1.16 0.85 0.63
C VAL A 415 0.37 -0.42 0.90
N VAL A 416 -0.84 -0.53 0.36
CA VAL A 416 -1.71 -1.69 0.63
C VAL A 416 -1.24 -2.98 -0.04
N ARG A 417 -0.53 -2.88 -1.16
CA ARG A 417 0.09 -4.03 -1.85
C ARG A 417 1.46 -4.40 -1.30
N ARG A 418 2.06 -3.53 -0.51
CA ARG A 418 3.35 -3.83 0.10
C ARG A 418 3.18 -4.88 1.19
N THR A 419 3.89 -5.98 1.06
CA THR A 419 4.00 -6.97 2.12
C THR A 419 5.11 -6.59 3.09
N HIS A 420 4.98 -6.98 4.36
CA HIS A 420 5.99 -6.74 5.41
C HIS A 420 7.28 -7.56 5.21
N ALA A 421 7.28 -8.50 4.26
CA ALA A 421 8.48 -9.20 3.82
C ALA A 421 9.42 -8.33 2.97
N ARG A 422 8.89 -7.31 2.28
CA ARG A 422 9.69 -6.41 1.43
C ARG A 422 10.32 -5.31 2.26
N ARG A 423 11.64 -5.39 2.46
CA ARG A 423 12.42 -4.39 3.22
C ARG A 423 13.14 -3.36 2.36
N GLY A 424 13.21 -3.58 1.06
CA GLY A 424 13.78 -2.64 0.10
C GLY A 424 12.82 -1.53 -0.31
N ALA A 425 13.33 -0.53 -1.03
CA ALA A 425 12.52 0.46 -1.73
C ALA A 425 11.40 -0.23 -2.50
N ILE A 426 10.22 0.39 -2.55
CA ILE A 426 9.15 -0.09 -3.43
C ILE A 426 9.68 0.07 -4.87
N ALA A 427 10.25 -1.00 -5.41
CA ALA A 427 10.36 -1.10 -6.85
C ALA A 427 8.92 -1.20 -7.34
N VAL A 428 8.36 -0.13 -7.86
CA VAL A 428 7.23 -0.22 -8.76
C VAL A 428 7.80 -0.94 -9.95
N ASP A 429 7.35 -2.17 -10.16
CA ASP A 429 7.55 -2.83 -11.44
C ASP A 429 7.03 -1.87 -12.50
N ALA A 430 7.95 -1.14 -13.11
CA ALA A 430 7.72 -0.43 -14.35
C ALA A 430 7.64 -1.50 -15.45
N GLY A 431 6.68 -2.42 -15.29
CA GLY A 431 6.24 -3.31 -16.35
C GLY A 431 5.89 -2.42 -17.53
N GLU A 432 6.54 -2.66 -18.62
CA GLU A 432 6.44 -2.06 -19.95
C GLU A 432 5.13 -1.29 -20.18
N GLY A 433 5.20 0.04 -20.06
CA GLY A 433 4.07 0.96 -20.22
C GLY A 433 3.88 1.78 -18.95
N ALA A 434 4.22 3.06 -19.02
CA ALA A 434 3.88 4.03 -17.98
C ALA A 434 2.41 3.83 -17.60
N ARG A 435 2.14 3.31 -16.39
CA ARG A 435 0.77 3.13 -15.90
C ARG A 435 0.11 4.49 -15.88
N ALA A 436 -0.92 4.63 -16.69
CA ALA A 436 -1.87 5.72 -16.52
C ALA A 436 -2.27 5.79 -15.05
N GLY A 437 -2.41 7.00 -14.51
CA GLY A 437 -2.86 7.16 -13.14
C GLY A 437 -4.24 6.52 -12.90
N ILE A 438 -4.55 6.16 -11.67
CA ILE A 438 -5.84 5.56 -11.27
C ILE A 438 -7.01 6.46 -11.68
N VAL A 439 -6.81 7.78 -11.62
CA VAL A 439 -7.80 8.79 -12.02
C VAL A 439 -8.16 8.66 -13.51
N ALA A 440 -7.27 8.16 -14.36
CA ALA A 440 -7.54 7.96 -15.77
C ALA A 440 -8.69 6.95 -16.04
N GLU A 441 -8.89 6.00 -15.13
CA GLU A 441 -9.90 4.94 -15.21
C GLU A 441 -11.29 5.38 -14.71
N PHE A 442 -11.43 6.57 -14.14
CA PHE A 442 -12.69 7.04 -13.57
C PHE A 442 -13.77 7.21 -14.62
N ALA A 443 -14.98 6.75 -14.30
CA ALA A 443 -16.15 6.97 -15.12
C ALA A 443 -16.47 8.47 -15.27
N ARG A 444 -17.09 8.86 -16.38
CA ARG A 444 -17.43 10.27 -16.64
C ARG A 444 -18.29 10.89 -15.54
N GLY A 445 -19.24 10.14 -14.97
CA GLY A 445 -20.10 10.61 -13.87
C GLY A 445 -19.30 10.90 -12.62
N GLU A 446 -18.38 10.00 -12.25
CA GLU A 446 -17.49 10.11 -11.10
C GLU A 446 -16.57 11.35 -11.23
N ARG A 447 -15.96 11.52 -12.40
CA ARG A 447 -15.13 12.71 -12.69
C ARG A 447 -15.94 14.00 -12.53
N ARG A 448 -17.15 14.08 -13.08
CA ARG A 448 -18.01 15.26 -12.97
C ARG A 448 -18.36 15.58 -11.51
N ALA A 449 -18.66 14.57 -10.72
CA ALA A 449 -19.00 14.75 -9.31
C ALA A 449 -17.79 15.27 -8.50
N LEU A 450 -16.61 14.66 -8.65
CA LEU A 450 -15.38 15.14 -8.00
C LEU A 450 -15.00 16.56 -8.46
N GLU A 451 -15.11 16.84 -9.75
CA GLU A 451 -14.83 18.19 -10.28
C GLU A 451 -15.76 19.25 -9.68
N ALA A 452 -17.02 18.90 -9.48
CA ALA A 452 -17.97 19.81 -8.83
C ALA A 452 -17.57 20.10 -7.36
N LEU A 453 -17.10 19.07 -6.62
CA LEU A 453 -16.59 19.22 -5.26
C LEU A 453 -15.32 20.08 -5.24
N PHE A 454 -14.35 19.79 -6.09
CA PHE A 454 -13.10 20.56 -6.17
C PHE A 454 -13.34 22.04 -6.54
N ARG A 455 -14.28 22.29 -7.44
CA ARG A 455 -14.65 23.66 -7.85
C ARG A 455 -15.29 24.43 -6.69
N ARG A 456 -16.14 23.77 -5.89
CA ARG A 456 -16.77 24.39 -4.71
C ARG A 456 -15.76 24.68 -3.62
N LEU A 457 -14.86 23.76 -3.29
CA LEU A 457 -13.78 23.97 -2.33
C LEU A 457 -12.92 25.19 -2.68
N ARG A 458 -12.56 25.35 -3.94
CA ARG A 458 -11.75 26.49 -4.40
C ARG A 458 -12.52 27.83 -4.45
N ARG A 459 -13.86 27.75 -4.52
CA ARG A 459 -14.68 28.97 -4.60
C ARG A 459 -14.77 29.69 -3.26
N ASP A 460 -14.81 28.93 -2.16
CA ASP A 460 -14.88 29.46 -0.80
C ASP A 460 -13.81 28.77 0.08
N PRO A 461 -12.56 29.23 -0.03
CA PRO A 461 -11.44 28.56 0.65
C PRO A 461 -11.36 28.83 2.15
N TYR A 462 -12.07 29.86 2.67
CA TYR A 462 -11.93 30.28 4.07
C TYR A 462 -12.84 29.52 5.03
N ASP A 463 -14.03 29.17 4.59
CA ASP A 463 -15.02 28.44 5.40
C ASP A 463 -15.80 27.46 4.52
N PRO A 464 -15.10 26.42 4.03
CA PRO A 464 -15.76 25.40 3.23
C PRO A 464 -16.82 24.68 4.10
N PRO A 465 -18.07 24.57 3.62
CA PRO A 465 -19.11 23.87 4.37
C PRO A 465 -18.69 22.43 4.71
N ARG A 466 -18.90 21.98 5.94
CA ARG A 466 -18.50 20.65 6.42
C ARG A 466 -19.01 19.51 5.52
N TRP A 467 -20.24 19.63 5.02
CA TRP A 467 -20.82 18.64 4.12
C TRP A 467 -19.99 18.40 2.85
N LEU A 468 -19.21 19.41 2.42
CA LEU A 468 -18.36 19.31 1.25
C LEU A 468 -17.15 18.40 1.49
N ALA A 469 -16.56 18.47 2.69
CA ALA A 469 -15.52 17.54 3.14
C ALA A 469 -16.08 16.13 3.29
N ASP A 470 -17.27 16.00 3.89
CA ASP A 470 -17.94 14.70 4.06
C ASP A 470 -18.29 14.04 2.72
N ASP A 471 -18.76 14.83 1.73
CA ASP A 471 -19.06 14.31 0.38
C ASP A 471 -17.78 13.86 -0.34
N LEU A 472 -16.69 14.62 -0.19
CA LEU A 472 -15.40 14.26 -0.75
C LEU A 472 -14.87 12.98 -0.09
N GLU A 473 -14.94 12.87 1.22
CA GLU A 473 -14.52 11.68 1.95
C GLU A 473 -15.31 10.44 1.50
N ARG A 474 -16.64 10.55 1.36
CA ARG A 474 -17.47 9.47 0.83
C ARG A 474 -17.10 9.08 -0.60
N ALA A 475 -16.73 10.05 -1.44
CA ALA A 475 -16.27 9.78 -2.79
C ALA A 475 -14.92 9.04 -2.78
N ILE A 476 -13.97 9.50 -1.99
CA ILE A 476 -12.67 8.84 -1.82
C ILE A 476 -12.83 7.43 -1.24
N ALA A 477 -13.66 7.26 -0.21
CA ALA A 477 -13.92 5.94 0.39
C ALA A 477 -14.43 4.92 -0.64
N ARG A 478 -15.29 5.34 -1.58
CA ARG A 478 -15.73 4.46 -2.69
C ARG A 478 -14.60 4.11 -3.65
N ILE A 479 -13.75 5.07 -3.98
CA ILE A 479 -12.57 4.83 -4.82
C ILE A 479 -11.64 3.83 -4.13
N LEU A 480 -11.33 4.01 -2.85
CA LEU A 480 -10.46 3.12 -2.11
C LEU A 480 -11.04 1.70 -1.96
N ARG A 481 -12.36 1.53 -1.94
CA ARG A 481 -12.98 0.18 -1.99
C ARG A 481 -12.68 -0.58 -3.26
N ARG A 482 -12.52 0.11 -4.40
CA ARG A 482 -12.11 -0.52 -5.67
C ARG A 482 -10.61 -0.81 -5.71
N VAL A 483 -9.80 0.06 -5.12
CA VAL A 483 -8.33 -0.10 -5.06
C VAL A 483 -7.95 -1.22 -4.10
N ASP A 484 -8.64 -1.32 -2.96
CA ASP A 484 -8.39 -2.27 -1.88
C ASP A 484 -9.69 -3.02 -1.51
N PRO A 485 -10.14 -3.96 -2.36
CA PRO A 485 -11.33 -4.76 -2.07
C PRO A 485 -11.10 -5.66 -0.86
N VAL A 486 -12.13 -5.82 -0.04
CA VAL A 486 -12.09 -6.65 1.17
C VAL A 486 -13.10 -7.78 1.02
N PRO A 487 -12.76 -9.04 1.37
CA PRO A 487 -13.67 -10.18 1.26
C PRO A 487 -15.03 -9.93 1.92
N GLY A 488 -16.11 -10.31 1.21
CA GLY A 488 -17.47 -10.16 1.69
C GLY A 488 -18.07 -8.75 1.52
N GLU A 489 -17.41 -7.86 0.78
CA GLU A 489 -18.02 -6.60 0.33
C GLU A 489 -18.57 -6.75 -1.10
N GLU A 490 -19.76 -6.19 -1.32
CA GLU A 490 -20.28 -6.07 -2.68
C GLU A 490 -19.42 -5.09 -3.49
N PRO A 491 -19.11 -5.39 -4.75
CA PRO A 491 -18.39 -4.45 -5.61
C PRO A 491 -19.19 -3.13 -5.68
N SER A 492 -18.51 -2.02 -5.43
CA SER A 492 -19.09 -0.67 -5.46
C SER A 492 -19.48 -0.28 -6.90
N THR A 493 -20.66 -0.68 -7.34
CA THR A 493 -21.20 -0.41 -8.70
C THR A 493 -22.03 0.88 -8.77
N GLY A 494 -22.12 1.67 -7.70
CA GLY A 494 -23.01 2.83 -7.63
C GLY A 494 -22.41 4.13 -8.15
N GLU A 495 -23.16 4.82 -9.02
CA GLU A 495 -22.91 6.24 -9.36
C GLU A 495 -22.90 7.10 -8.08
N LEU A 496 -22.08 8.16 -8.09
CA LEU A 496 -22.10 9.16 -7.03
C LEU A 496 -23.51 9.78 -6.96
N PRO A 497 -24.17 9.86 -5.78
CA PRO A 497 -25.44 10.57 -5.69
C PRO A 497 -25.28 11.98 -6.20
N GLY A 498 -26.11 12.34 -7.16
CA GLY A 498 -26.21 13.73 -7.63
C GLY A 498 -26.43 14.64 -6.41
N GLY A 499 -25.71 15.78 -6.37
CA GLY A 499 -25.73 16.72 -5.25
C GLY A 499 -27.14 17.04 -4.74
N PRO A 500 -27.28 17.62 -3.53
CA PRO A 500 -28.54 17.83 -2.88
C PRO A 500 -29.53 18.54 -3.82
N ALA A 501 -30.73 18.01 -3.91
CA ALA A 501 -31.81 18.64 -4.65
C ALA A 501 -31.96 20.11 -4.16
N PRO A 502 -32.20 21.08 -5.05
CA PRO A 502 -32.41 22.46 -4.65
C PRO A 502 -33.55 22.49 -3.63
N ALA A 503 -33.29 23.12 -2.48
CA ALA A 503 -34.28 23.32 -1.44
C ALA A 503 -35.57 23.84 -2.08
N ARG A 504 -36.66 23.10 -1.97
CA ARG A 504 -37.97 23.57 -2.42
C ARG A 504 -38.30 24.86 -1.67
N GLY A 505 -38.41 25.91 -2.42
CA GLY A 505 -38.79 27.21 -1.88
C GLY A 505 -40.07 27.08 -1.06
N THR A 506 -40.04 27.63 0.14
CA THR A 506 -41.20 27.86 0.99
C THR A 506 -42.18 28.74 0.23
N PRO A 507 -43.47 28.39 0.11
CA PRO A 507 -44.43 29.30 -0.50
C PRO A 507 -44.62 30.50 0.41
N ALA A 508 -44.48 31.70 -0.19
CA ALA A 508 -44.82 32.95 0.44
C ALA A 508 -46.31 32.98 0.90
N ARG A 509 -46.51 33.39 2.13
CA ARG A 509 -47.72 34.01 2.62
C ARG A 509 -47.43 35.44 3.03
#